data_cc1a5c0ff0de5736767d9752fedc7ccb
#
_entry.id   cc1a5c0ff0de5736767d9752fedc7ccb
#
_cell.length_a   1.000
_cell.length_b   1.000
_cell.length_c   1.000
_cell.angle_alpha   90.00
_cell.angle_beta   90.00
_cell.angle_gamma   90.00
#
_symmetry.space_group_name_H-M   'P 1'
#
loop_
_entity.id
_entity.type
_entity.pdbx_description
1 polymer ?
#
loop_
_entity_poly.entity_id
_entity_poly.type
_entity_poly.pdbx_seq_one_letter_code
_entity_poly.pdbx_strand_id
1 'polypeptide(L)'
;MEKIPCIAVFDIGRTNKKFLLFDARYQPVFQVSETIPDIQDEDGEPCEDIHAITQWMKAVWQQAMQLKDLQILALNFSAHGAGLVHLNPSGQVIAPLYSYIKPFPDSLKVQFFAHYGPEAELCLSTASPYLGMLNSGLQLYWLKYAKPQLFHQIQYSLHLPQYCAYVFSGRMCSEFTSIGCHTMMWDYERKAYHHWLKAEGLERLLPPIVTSKWYGYTRYQEGMIPVGTGLHDSSAVLLAYLSRDTQPFMLLSTGTWGITLNPFARHLLSPEELKQDCLLYMLPSGRPVKASRYFLGHFHDEQLKRISAHFHLQPQAIFPRIASYLATHPQWMHQTPEADFVRQPETLERFENAEQAYLACLLPLVKAQVKAIRLAAEHAPHIPKLYVDGGFTRNEAFMQLLKHLLPDTCILGSPLSDGTMLGVAQYMDIFNHLQENRTATV
;
A
#
# COMPACT_ATOMS: atom_id res chain seq x y z
N MET A 1 -10.92 1.20 38.46
CA MET A 1 -10.01 2.02 37.67
C MET A 1 -10.75 2.41 36.39
N GLU A 2 -10.56 3.61 35.91
CA GLU A 2 -11.14 4.05 34.63
C GLU A 2 -10.42 3.28 33.50
N LYS A 3 -11.19 2.72 32.55
CA LYS A 3 -10.64 1.95 31.43
C LYS A 3 -9.94 2.89 30.45
N ILE A 4 -8.84 2.44 29.85
CA ILE A 4 -8.13 3.20 28.82
C ILE A 4 -8.92 3.13 27.51
N PRO A 5 -9.39 4.29 26.96
CA PRO A 5 -10.12 4.33 25.70
C PRO A 5 -9.18 4.04 24.53
N CYS A 6 -9.59 3.14 23.63
CA CYS A 6 -8.78 2.67 22.53
C CYS A 6 -9.53 2.62 21.19
N ILE A 7 -8.78 2.75 20.09
CA ILE A 7 -9.24 2.41 18.74
C ILE A 7 -8.56 1.11 18.33
N ALA A 8 -9.34 0.16 17.82
CA ALA A 8 -8.87 -1.11 17.30
C ALA A 8 -8.61 -1.02 15.80
N VAL A 9 -7.47 -1.54 15.35
CA VAL A 9 -7.10 -1.59 13.93
C VAL A 9 -6.58 -2.97 13.58
N PHE A 10 -7.13 -3.58 12.54
CA PHE A 10 -6.55 -4.71 11.84
C PHE A 10 -5.79 -4.22 10.61
N ASP A 11 -4.62 -4.79 10.36
CA ASP A 11 -3.85 -4.62 9.14
C ASP A 11 -3.57 -5.98 8.49
N ILE A 12 -4.21 -6.22 7.35
CA ILE A 12 -4.10 -7.47 6.59
C ILE A 12 -3.09 -7.27 5.45
N GLY A 13 -1.81 -7.28 5.82
CA GLY A 13 -0.72 -7.26 4.84
C GLY A 13 -0.58 -8.61 4.13
N ARG A 14 0.10 -8.62 2.97
CA ARG A 14 0.30 -9.86 2.20
C ARG A 14 1.05 -10.93 3.03
N THR A 15 2.06 -10.55 3.77
CA THR A 15 2.88 -11.49 4.58
C THR A 15 2.38 -11.59 6.01
N ASN A 16 2.23 -10.47 6.69
CA ASN A 16 1.87 -10.42 8.10
C ASN A 16 0.46 -9.87 8.29
N LYS A 17 -0.30 -10.45 9.20
CA LYS A 17 -1.58 -9.96 9.69
C LYS A 17 -1.34 -9.40 11.08
N LYS A 18 -1.76 -8.15 11.32
CA LYS A 18 -1.54 -7.44 12.59
C LYS A 18 -2.86 -6.93 13.16
N PHE A 19 -2.91 -6.84 14.48
CA PHE A 19 -3.96 -6.17 15.23
C PHE A 19 -3.33 -5.31 16.31
N LEU A 20 -3.73 -4.03 16.39
CA LEU A 20 -3.29 -3.10 17.43
C LEU A 20 -4.49 -2.40 18.07
N LEU A 21 -4.35 -2.11 19.36
CA LEU A 21 -5.17 -1.14 20.07
C LEU A 21 -4.33 0.11 20.34
N PHE A 22 -4.82 1.26 19.87
CA PHE A 22 -4.22 2.57 20.10
C PHE A 22 -4.99 3.34 21.16
N ASP A 23 -4.27 3.88 22.16
CA ASP A 23 -4.84 4.77 23.17
C ASP A 23 -5.16 6.17 22.59
N ALA A 24 -5.64 7.09 23.44
CA ALA A 24 -5.97 8.46 23.05
C ALA A 24 -4.77 9.31 22.61
N ARG A 25 -3.54 8.86 22.88
CA ARG A 25 -2.30 9.47 22.39
C ARG A 25 -1.77 8.76 21.13
N TYR A 26 -2.56 7.83 20.59
CA TYR A 26 -2.18 6.96 19.48
C TYR A 26 -0.93 6.12 19.76
N GLN A 27 -0.72 5.73 21.04
CA GLN A 27 0.32 4.77 21.40
C GLN A 27 -0.27 3.35 21.42
N PRO A 28 0.46 2.35 20.87
CA PRO A 28 0.00 0.97 20.91
C PRO A 28 0.01 0.45 22.37
N VAL A 29 -1.13 -0.05 22.84
CA VAL A 29 -1.30 -0.60 24.18
C VAL A 29 -1.57 -2.10 24.18
N PHE A 30 -1.86 -2.67 23.03
CA PHE A 30 -2.00 -4.12 22.81
C PHE A 30 -1.70 -4.46 21.36
N GLN A 31 -1.03 -5.56 21.12
CA GLN A 31 -0.64 -6.01 19.78
C GLN A 31 -0.70 -7.52 19.66
N VAL A 32 -1.20 -7.99 18.50
CA VAL A 32 -1.10 -9.38 18.04
C VAL A 32 -0.63 -9.36 16.59
N SER A 33 0.23 -10.28 16.21
CA SER A 33 0.59 -10.49 14.81
C SER A 33 0.67 -11.97 14.49
N GLU A 34 0.34 -12.33 13.24
CA GLU A 34 0.30 -13.70 12.75
C GLU A 34 0.73 -13.75 11.30
N THR A 35 1.37 -14.87 10.92
CA THR A 35 1.64 -15.21 9.53
C THR A 35 0.77 -16.41 9.17
N ILE A 36 -0.16 -16.22 8.25
CA ILE A 36 -1.07 -17.26 7.78
C ILE A 36 -0.49 -17.82 6.48
N PRO A 37 -0.23 -19.13 6.40
CA PRO A 37 0.29 -19.78 5.20
C PRO A 37 -0.66 -19.64 4.02
N ASP A 38 -0.09 -19.53 2.81
CA ASP A 38 -0.85 -19.63 1.58
C ASP A 38 -1.43 -21.04 1.39
N ILE A 39 -2.55 -21.08 0.73
CA ILE A 39 -3.18 -22.30 0.16
C ILE A 39 -3.04 -22.26 -1.36
N GLN A 40 -3.53 -23.31 -2.03
CA GLN A 40 -3.63 -23.33 -3.49
C GLN A 40 -5.08 -23.06 -3.93
N ASP A 41 -5.22 -22.27 -4.99
CA ASP A 41 -6.50 -22.13 -5.67
C ASP A 41 -6.80 -23.36 -6.55
N GLU A 42 -7.94 -23.37 -7.25
CA GLU A 42 -8.36 -24.49 -8.11
C GLU A 42 -7.49 -24.71 -9.35
N ASP A 43 -6.62 -23.76 -9.67
CA ASP A 43 -5.64 -23.86 -10.76
C ASP A 43 -4.25 -24.29 -10.24
N GLY A 44 -4.11 -24.51 -8.91
CA GLY A 44 -2.85 -24.86 -8.25
C GLY A 44 -1.92 -23.70 -7.96
N GLU A 45 -2.40 -22.46 -8.13
CA GLU A 45 -1.62 -21.25 -7.84
C GLU A 45 -1.73 -20.86 -6.36
N PRO A 46 -0.64 -20.36 -5.75
CA PRO A 46 -0.68 -19.92 -4.37
C PRO A 46 -1.64 -18.74 -4.18
N CYS A 47 -2.47 -18.81 -3.15
CA CYS A 47 -3.38 -17.74 -2.77
C CYS A 47 -3.53 -17.65 -1.25
N GLU A 48 -4.02 -16.51 -0.76
CA GLU A 48 -4.25 -16.33 0.68
C GLU A 48 -5.51 -17.06 1.13
N ASP A 49 -5.43 -17.70 2.30
CA ASP A 49 -6.59 -18.35 2.92
C ASP A 49 -7.50 -17.33 3.59
N ILE A 50 -8.49 -16.84 2.85
CA ILE A 50 -9.47 -15.86 3.34
C ILE A 50 -10.30 -16.38 4.51
N HIS A 51 -10.51 -17.69 4.61
CA HIS A 51 -11.25 -18.30 5.72
C HIS A 51 -10.39 -18.28 6.99
N ALA A 52 -9.11 -18.65 6.90
CA ALA A 52 -8.17 -18.58 8.02
C ALA A 52 -7.97 -17.14 8.48
N ILE A 53 -7.83 -16.17 7.55
CA ILE A 53 -7.75 -14.74 7.86
C ILE A 53 -9.00 -14.28 8.64
N THR A 54 -10.19 -14.68 8.16
CA THR A 54 -11.46 -14.32 8.82
C THR A 54 -11.57 -14.92 10.21
N GLN A 55 -11.17 -16.18 10.39
CA GLN A 55 -11.18 -16.86 11.69
C GLN A 55 -10.18 -16.20 12.66
N TRP A 56 -8.98 -15.87 12.19
CA TRP A 56 -7.98 -15.16 12.96
C TRP A 56 -8.50 -13.81 13.45
N MET A 57 -9.07 -12.98 12.56
CA MET A 57 -9.65 -11.69 12.94
C MET A 57 -10.72 -11.85 14.03
N LYS A 58 -11.62 -12.82 13.90
CA LYS A 58 -12.67 -13.09 14.91
C LYS A 58 -12.11 -13.55 16.24
N ALA A 59 -11.09 -14.42 16.22
CA ALA A 59 -10.44 -14.91 17.44
C ALA A 59 -9.71 -13.79 18.19
N VAL A 60 -8.93 -12.97 17.47
CA VAL A 60 -8.22 -11.80 18.04
C VAL A 60 -9.21 -10.77 18.59
N TRP A 61 -10.32 -10.53 17.88
CA TRP A 61 -11.39 -9.65 18.36
C TRP A 61 -12.00 -10.17 19.66
N GLN A 62 -12.29 -11.46 19.76
CA GLN A 62 -12.80 -12.07 21.00
C GLN A 62 -11.79 -11.92 22.15
N GLN A 63 -10.51 -12.11 21.88
CA GLN A 63 -9.44 -11.88 22.87
C GLN A 63 -9.43 -10.41 23.34
N ALA A 64 -9.52 -9.46 22.41
CA ALA A 64 -9.52 -8.03 22.72
C ALA A 64 -10.75 -7.62 23.57
N MET A 65 -11.92 -8.23 23.34
CA MET A 65 -13.12 -7.98 24.14
C MET A 65 -13.00 -8.40 25.61
N GLN A 66 -12.04 -9.29 25.93
CA GLN A 66 -11.81 -9.77 27.31
C GLN A 66 -10.84 -8.88 28.12
N LEU A 67 -10.21 -7.91 27.48
CA LEU A 67 -9.25 -7.00 28.14
C LEU A 67 -10.03 -6.04 29.08
N LYS A 68 -9.87 -6.24 30.39
CA LYS A 68 -10.67 -5.55 31.40
C LYS A 68 -10.32 -4.08 31.58
N ASP A 69 -9.04 -3.74 31.36
CA ASP A 69 -8.49 -2.40 31.56
C ASP A 69 -8.63 -1.49 30.34
N LEU A 70 -9.09 -2.02 29.22
CA LEU A 70 -9.25 -1.31 27.95
C LEU A 70 -10.73 -1.14 27.60
N GLN A 71 -11.05 -0.04 26.92
CA GLN A 71 -12.36 0.23 26.33
C GLN A 71 -12.21 0.53 24.84
N ILE A 72 -12.63 -0.41 24.00
CA ILE A 72 -12.60 -0.20 22.55
C ILE A 72 -13.77 0.69 22.14
N LEU A 73 -13.46 1.79 21.47
CA LEU A 73 -14.43 2.82 21.05
C LEU A 73 -14.78 2.72 19.57
N ALA A 74 -13.90 2.15 18.75
CA ALA A 74 -14.09 1.98 17.32
C ALA A 74 -13.20 0.85 16.79
N LEU A 75 -13.57 0.31 15.62
CA LEU A 75 -12.84 -0.72 14.90
C LEU A 75 -12.66 -0.29 13.44
N ASN A 76 -11.45 -0.40 12.89
CA ASN A 76 -11.22 -0.17 11.45
C ASN A 76 -10.12 -1.10 10.91
N PHE A 77 -9.88 -1.07 9.59
CA PHE A 77 -9.06 -2.03 8.88
C PHE A 77 -8.16 -1.33 7.86
N SER A 78 -6.97 -1.88 7.66
CA SER A 78 -6.20 -1.74 6.43
C SER A 78 -5.94 -3.10 5.81
N ALA A 79 -5.77 -3.14 4.51
CA ALA A 79 -5.27 -4.31 3.83
C ALA A 79 -4.52 -3.93 2.56
N HIS A 80 -3.73 -4.89 2.04
CA HIS A 80 -3.06 -4.72 0.75
C HIS A 80 -4.07 -4.53 -0.39
N GLY A 81 -3.63 -3.85 -1.44
CA GLY A 81 -4.43 -3.63 -2.65
C GLY A 81 -4.61 -4.88 -3.50
N ALA A 82 -5.43 -4.75 -4.54
CA ALA A 82 -5.71 -5.75 -5.57
C ALA A 82 -6.43 -7.04 -5.12
N GLY A 83 -6.62 -7.29 -3.82
CA GLY A 83 -7.39 -8.43 -3.34
C GLY A 83 -8.90 -8.19 -3.47
N LEU A 84 -9.63 -9.11 -4.14
CA LEU A 84 -11.09 -9.12 -4.21
C LEU A 84 -11.66 -10.39 -3.57
N VAL A 85 -12.61 -10.21 -2.66
CA VAL A 85 -13.37 -11.31 -2.04
C VAL A 85 -14.75 -11.37 -2.67
N HIS A 86 -15.12 -12.55 -3.19
CA HIS A 86 -16.35 -12.77 -3.94
C HIS A 86 -17.40 -13.47 -3.09
N LEU A 87 -18.59 -12.87 -3.05
CA LEU A 87 -19.68 -13.33 -2.19
C LEU A 87 -20.91 -13.71 -3.00
N ASN A 88 -21.61 -14.76 -2.53
CA ASN A 88 -22.94 -15.14 -3.04
C ASN A 88 -24.04 -14.21 -2.50
N PRO A 89 -25.32 -14.39 -2.91
CA PRO A 89 -26.45 -13.61 -2.40
C PRO A 89 -26.64 -13.69 -0.87
N SER A 90 -26.17 -14.75 -0.22
CA SER A 90 -26.22 -14.92 1.24
C SER A 90 -25.05 -14.25 1.97
N GLY A 91 -24.14 -13.59 1.24
CA GLY A 91 -22.95 -12.96 1.81
C GLY A 91 -21.82 -13.93 2.21
N GLN A 92 -21.85 -15.15 1.70
CA GLN A 92 -20.83 -16.15 1.96
C GLN A 92 -19.72 -16.08 0.90
N VAL A 93 -18.47 -16.25 1.31
CA VAL A 93 -17.32 -16.39 0.41
C VAL A 93 -17.45 -17.65 -0.44
N ILE A 94 -17.31 -17.51 -1.76
CA ILE A 94 -17.48 -18.60 -2.73
C ILE A 94 -16.29 -18.81 -3.65
N ALA A 95 -15.22 -18.04 -3.47
CA ALA A 95 -14.01 -18.14 -4.27
C ALA A 95 -12.78 -17.95 -3.39
N PRO A 96 -11.62 -18.48 -3.79
CA PRO A 96 -10.34 -18.10 -3.17
C PRO A 96 -10.09 -16.59 -3.23
N LEU A 97 -9.26 -16.08 -2.32
CA LEU A 97 -8.67 -14.76 -2.47
C LEU A 97 -7.52 -14.88 -3.48
N TYR A 98 -7.85 -14.76 -4.77
CA TYR A 98 -6.89 -14.96 -5.85
C TYR A 98 -5.68 -14.05 -5.71
N SER A 99 -4.50 -14.64 -5.91
CA SER A 99 -3.25 -13.89 -5.84
C SER A 99 -3.14 -12.87 -6.96
N TYR A 100 -2.77 -11.66 -6.62
CA TYR A 100 -2.50 -10.60 -7.61
C TYR A 100 -1.22 -10.84 -8.43
N ILE A 101 -0.40 -11.83 -8.08
CA ILE A 101 0.75 -12.28 -8.87
C ILE A 101 0.42 -13.47 -9.78
N LYS A 102 -0.80 -14.02 -9.71
CA LYS A 102 -1.27 -15.05 -10.63
C LYS A 102 -1.16 -14.55 -12.07
N PRO A 103 -0.66 -15.38 -13.02
CA PRO A 103 -0.59 -14.97 -14.42
C PRO A 103 -1.97 -14.61 -14.99
N PHE A 104 -2.07 -13.46 -15.64
CA PHE A 104 -3.27 -13.10 -16.40
C PHE A 104 -3.13 -13.66 -17.83
N PRO A 105 -4.14 -14.38 -18.37
CA PRO A 105 -4.04 -15.01 -19.70
C PRO A 105 -3.84 -13.99 -20.82
N ASP A 106 -2.83 -14.19 -21.66
CA ASP A 106 -2.53 -13.29 -22.79
C ASP A 106 -3.70 -13.20 -23.79
N SER A 107 -4.45 -14.29 -24.00
CA SER A 107 -5.64 -14.28 -24.85
C SER A 107 -6.71 -13.31 -24.33
N LEU A 108 -6.92 -13.24 -23.02
CA LEU A 108 -7.85 -12.31 -22.41
C LEU A 108 -7.31 -10.88 -22.42
N LYS A 109 -6.00 -10.69 -22.30
CA LYS A 109 -5.37 -9.36 -22.49
C LYS A 109 -5.67 -8.83 -23.89
N VAL A 110 -5.38 -9.63 -24.92
CA VAL A 110 -5.63 -9.26 -26.33
C VAL A 110 -7.12 -8.97 -26.55
N GLN A 111 -7.99 -9.83 -26.07
CA GLN A 111 -9.45 -9.66 -26.18
C GLN A 111 -9.91 -8.35 -25.53
N PHE A 112 -9.44 -8.06 -24.32
CA PHE A 112 -9.83 -6.88 -23.54
C PHE A 112 -9.46 -5.58 -24.26
N PHE A 113 -8.20 -5.44 -24.69
CA PHE A 113 -7.75 -4.22 -25.36
C PHE A 113 -8.27 -4.09 -26.80
N ALA A 114 -8.53 -5.19 -27.49
CA ALA A 114 -9.21 -5.15 -28.79
C ALA A 114 -10.64 -4.63 -28.68
N HIS A 115 -11.30 -4.85 -27.54
CA HIS A 115 -12.70 -4.45 -27.33
C HIS A 115 -12.86 -3.06 -26.73
N TYR A 116 -12.00 -2.67 -25.79
CA TYR A 116 -12.13 -1.45 -25.00
C TYR A 116 -11.17 -0.33 -25.38
N GLY A 117 -10.31 -0.54 -26.34
CA GLY A 117 -9.40 0.44 -26.90
C GLY A 117 -7.93 0.16 -26.58
N PRO A 118 -7.03 0.99 -27.14
CA PRO A 118 -5.59 0.81 -26.99
C PRO A 118 -5.17 0.79 -25.51
N GLU A 119 -4.24 -0.10 -25.18
CA GLU A 119 -3.71 -0.24 -23.81
C GLU A 119 -3.28 1.11 -23.22
N ALA A 120 -2.56 1.92 -23.99
CA ALA A 120 -2.05 3.20 -23.52
C ALA A 120 -3.16 4.20 -23.12
N GLU A 121 -4.26 4.25 -23.88
CA GLU A 121 -5.38 5.16 -23.62
C GLU A 121 -6.17 4.72 -22.39
N LEU A 122 -6.44 3.41 -22.27
CA LEU A 122 -7.18 2.87 -21.15
C LEU A 122 -6.36 2.97 -19.85
N CYS A 123 -5.05 2.66 -19.90
CA CYS A 123 -4.16 2.85 -18.76
C CYS A 123 -4.07 4.32 -18.34
N LEU A 124 -4.08 5.25 -19.29
CA LEU A 124 -4.04 6.68 -18.99
C LEU A 124 -5.33 7.16 -18.32
N SER A 125 -6.49 6.83 -18.89
CA SER A 125 -7.80 7.24 -18.34
C SER A 125 -8.07 6.66 -16.96
N THR A 126 -7.57 5.45 -16.70
CA THR A 126 -7.66 4.80 -15.40
C THR A 126 -6.45 5.10 -14.48
N ALA A 127 -5.48 5.87 -14.97
CA ALA A 127 -4.23 6.20 -14.28
C ALA A 127 -3.54 4.98 -13.65
N SER A 128 -3.62 3.86 -14.34
CA SER A 128 -3.13 2.56 -13.87
C SER A 128 -2.43 1.84 -15.02
N PRO A 129 -1.15 1.50 -14.91
CA PRO A 129 -0.48 0.64 -15.88
C PRO A 129 -1.18 -0.72 -15.98
N TYR A 130 -1.01 -1.40 -17.11
CA TYR A 130 -1.42 -2.80 -17.20
C TYR A 130 -0.50 -3.67 -16.31
N LEU A 131 -1.08 -4.35 -15.36
CA LEU A 131 -0.39 -5.15 -14.34
C LEU A 131 -1.01 -6.55 -14.17
N GLY A 132 -1.83 -7.00 -15.13
CA GLY A 132 -2.50 -8.29 -15.08
C GLY A 132 -3.43 -8.43 -13.87
N MET A 133 -3.27 -9.51 -13.09
CA MET A 133 -4.11 -9.76 -11.90
C MET A 133 -3.93 -8.70 -10.79
N LEU A 134 -2.86 -7.91 -10.79
CA LEU A 134 -2.70 -6.79 -9.87
C LEU A 134 -3.72 -5.66 -10.14
N ASN A 135 -4.26 -5.58 -11.37
CA ASN A 135 -5.40 -4.75 -11.66
C ASN A 135 -6.69 -5.49 -11.25
N SER A 136 -7.24 -5.18 -10.09
CA SER A 136 -8.41 -5.92 -9.55
C SER A 136 -9.64 -5.90 -10.47
N GLY A 137 -9.81 -4.88 -11.30
CA GLY A 137 -10.83 -4.87 -12.34
C GLY A 137 -10.65 -5.99 -13.36
N LEU A 138 -9.41 -6.29 -13.75
CA LEU A 138 -9.12 -7.37 -14.67
C LEU A 138 -9.35 -8.75 -14.04
N GLN A 139 -9.28 -8.89 -12.71
CA GLN A 139 -9.69 -10.14 -12.04
C GLN A 139 -11.18 -10.44 -12.28
N LEU A 140 -12.05 -9.40 -12.23
CA LEU A 140 -13.48 -9.57 -12.55
C LEU A 140 -13.70 -9.97 -14.01
N TYR A 141 -12.93 -9.37 -14.93
CA TYR A 141 -12.97 -9.73 -16.35
C TYR A 141 -12.51 -11.17 -16.56
N TRP A 142 -11.39 -11.56 -15.93
CA TRP A 142 -10.89 -12.93 -15.97
C TRP A 142 -11.93 -13.93 -15.42
N LEU A 143 -12.54 -13.66 -14.27
CA LEU A 143 -13.59 -14.54 -13.70
C LEU A 143 -14.75 -14.73 -14.66
N LYS A 144 -15.20 -13.67 -15.31
CA LYS A 144 -16.33 -13.73 -16.27
C LYS A 144 -16.04 -14.66 -17.44
N TYR A 145 -14.82 -14.61 -17.99
CA TYR A 145 -14.49 -15.35 -19.21
C TYR A 145 -13.76 -16.67 -18.96
N ALA A 146 -12.96 -16.78 -17.93
CA ALA A 146 -12.21 -18.00 -17.61
C ALA A 146 -12.94 -18.92 -16.62
N LYS A 147 -13.79 -18.35 -15.76
CA LYS A 147 -14.50 -19.09 -14.68
C LYS A 147 -16.01 -18.80 -14.70
N PRO A 148 -16.72 -18.95 -15.84
CA PRO A 148 -18.10 -18.46 -15.99
C PRO A 148 -19.08 -19.10 -14.99
N GLN A 149 -18.89 -20.36 -14.63
CA GLN A 149 -19.75 -21.06 -13.65
C GLN A 149 -19.65 -20.44 -12.25
N LEU A 150 -18.45 -20.10 -11.82
CA LEU A 150 -18.20 -19.39 -10.57
C LEU A 150 -18.73 -17.94 -10.67
N PHE A 151 -18.42 -17.26 -11.77
CA PHE A 151 -18.85 -15.88 -11.99
C PHE A 151 -20.37 -15.68 -11.86
N HIS A 152 -21.17 -16.62 -12.37
CA HIS A 152 -22.64 -16.57 -12.27
C HIS A 152 -23.17 -16.68 -10.83
N GLN A 153 -22.39 -17.17 -9.90
CA GLN A 153 -22.75 -17.28 -8.49
C GLN A 153 -22.36 -16.04 -7.69
N ILE A 154 -21.50 -15.16 -8.26
CA ILE A 154 -21.03 -13.95 -7.59
C ILE A 154 -22.12 -12.90 -7.61
N GLN A 155 -22.55 -12.46 -6.43
CA GLN A 155 -23.45 -11.33 -6.24
C GLN A 155 -22.70 -10.04 -5.89
N TYR A 156 -21.65 -10.15 -5.07
CA TYR A 156 -20.84 -9.00 -4.63
C TYR A 156 -19.36 -9.33 -4.71
N SER A 157 -18.57 -8.33 -5.05
CA SER A 157 -17.10 -8.38 -5.02
C SER A 157 -16.59 -7.22 -4.18
N LEU A 158 -15.97 -7.54 -3.05
CA LEU A 158 -15.44 -6.56 -2.10
C LEU A 158 -13.92 -6.52 -2.20
N HIS A 159 -13.32 -5.34 -2.23
CA HIS A 159 -11.89 -5.26 -1.95
C HIS A 159 -11.61 -5.76 -0.53
N LEU A 160 -10.43 -6.31 -0.31
CA LEU A 160 -10.09 -6.97 0.95
C LEU A 160 -10.31 -6.09 2.20
N PRO A 161 -9.94 -4.79 2.24
CA PRO A 161 -10.24 -3.96 3.39
C PRO A 161 -11.75 -3.84 3.68
N GLN A 162 -12.58 -3.73 2.63
CA GLN A 162 -14.03 -3.63 2.74
C GLN A 162 -14.66 -4.95 3.14
N TYR A 163 -14.07 -6.07 2.72
CA TYR A 163 -14.48 -7.38 3.22
C TYR A 163 -14.20 -7.52 4.72
N CYS A 164 -13.02 -7.10 5.19
CA CYS A 164 -12.70 -7.10 6.62
C CYS A 164 -13.72 -6.28 7.43
N ALA A 165 -14.10 -5.10 6.93
CA ALA A 165 -15.15 -4.27 7.55
C ALA A 165 -16.51 -4.96 7.52
N TYR A 166 -16.87 -5.63 6.43
CA TYR A 166 -18.11 -6.39 6.29
C TYR A 166 -18.23 -7.53 7.32
N VAL A 167 -17.14 -8.26 7.57
CA VAL A 167 -17.10 -9.37 8.56
C VAL A 167 -17.64 -8.94 9.93
N PHE A 168 -17.40 -7.69 10.33
CA PHE A 168 -17.81 -7.17 11.64
C PHE A 168 -19.07 -6.32 11.60
N SER A 169 -19.28 -5.57 10.53
CA SER A 169 -20.41 -4.62 10.43
C SER A 169 -21.65 -5.22 9.77
N GLY A 170 -21.51 -6.30 9.00
CA GLY A 170 -22.55 -6.81 8.11
C GLY A 170 -22.94 -5.86 6.97
N ARG A 171 -22.17 -4.76 6.75
CA ARG A 171 -22.43 -3.77 5.71
C ARG A 171 -21.40 -3.86 4.58
N MET A 172 -21.89 -3.94 3.35
CA MET A 172 -21.05 -4.00 2.15
C MET A 172 -20.90 -2.60 1.55
N CYS A 173 -19.68 -2.17 1.29
CA CYS A 173 -19.39 -0.90 0.63
C CYS A 173 -18.18 -1.03 -0.29
N SER A 174 -18.02 -0.06 -1.18
CA SER A 174 -16.77 0.26 -1.87
C SER A 174 -16.20 1.55 -1.28
N GLU A 175 -14.87 1.74 -1.38
CA GLU A 175 -14.19 2.88 -0.81
C GLU A 175 -13.08 3.35 -1.77
N PHE A 176 -12.84 4.67 -1.82
CA PHE A 176 -11.98 5.30 -2.80
C PHE A 176 -10.53 4.85 -2.75
N THR A 177 -9.96 4.60 -1.56
CA THR A 177 -8.55 4.19 -1.48
C THR A 177 -8.31 2.83 -2.14
N SER A 178 -9.29 1.93 -2.03
CA SER A 178 -9.24 0.62 -2.69
C SER A 178 -9.52 0.72 -4.20
N ILE A 179 -10.54 1.50 -4.60
CA ILE A 179 -10.88 1.71 -6.01
C ILE A 179 -9.72 2.40 -6.76
N GLY A 180 -9.05 3.36 -6.13
CA GLY A 180 -7.96 4.13 -6.72
C GLY A 180 -6.61 3.42 -6.74
N CYS A 181 -6.49 2.21 -6.20
CA CYS A 181 -5.22 1.49 -6.12
C CYS A 181 -5.02 0.60 -7.36
N HIS A 182 -4.47 1.16 -8.45
CA HIS A 182 -4.12 0.46 -9.72
C HIS A 182 -5.16 -0.57 -10.19
N THR A 183 -6.44 -0.28 -10.06
CA THR A 183 -7.50 -1.27 -10.32
C THR A 183 -7.92 -1.37 -11.79
N MET A 184 -7.63 -0.37 -12.61
CA MET A 184 -8.18 -0.14 -13.95
C MET A 184 -9.73 0.02 -13.97
N MET A 185 -10.35 0.25 -12.81
CA MET A 185 -11.81 0.40 -12.68
C MET A 185 -12.29 1.85 -12.74
N TRP A 186 -11.46 2.82 -12.38
CA TRP A 186 -11.85 4.21 -12.17
C TRP A 186 -11.39 5.11 -13.30
N ASP A 187 -12.29 5.92 -13.84
CA ASP A 187 -11.99 6.99 -14.79
C ASP A 187 -11.77 8.29 -13.99
N TYR A 188 -10.52 8.75 -13.96
CA TYR A 188 -10.14 9.91 -13.15
C TYR A 188 -10.64 11.25 -13.70
N GLU A 189 -10.88 11.34 -15.01
CA GLU A 189 -11.46 12.55 -15.62
C GLU A 189 -12.96 12.65 -15.35
N ARG A 190 -13.67 11.52 -15.54
CA ARG A 190 -15.13 11.45 -15.34
C ARG A 190 -15.53 11.28 -13.88
N LYS A 191 -14.60 10.93 -13.01
CA LYS A 191 -14.81 10.65 -11.58
C LYS A 191 -15.92 9.62 -11.36
N ALA A 192 -15.83 8.53 -12.11
CA ALA A 192 -16.79 7.42 -12.09
C ALA A 192 -16.10 6.11 -12.42
N TYR A 193 -16.78 5.00 -12.20
CA TYR A 193 -16.30 3.73 -12.73
C TYR A 193 -16.16 3.82 -14.26
N HIS A 194 -15.07 3.27 -14.78
CA HIS A 194 -14.76 3.30 -16.20
C HIS A 194 -15.83 2.57 -17.02
N HIS A 195 -16.16 3.09 -18.21
CA HIS A 195 -17.26 2.60 -19.03
C HIS A 195 -17.20 1.09 -19.36
N TRP A 196 -15.99 0.50 -19.43
CA TRP A 196 -15.83 -0.90 -19.72
C TRP A 196 -16.45 -1.81 -18.64
N LEU A 197 -16.40 -1.42 -17.36
CA LEU A 197 -17.05 -2.16 -16.26
C LEU A 197 -18.57 -2.24 -16.47
N LYS A 198 -19.18 -1.12 -16.89
CA LYS A 198 -20.60 -1.07 -17.18
C LYS A 198 -20.96 -1.90 -18.42
N ALA A 199 -20.16 -1.80 -19.49
CA ALA A 199 -20.34 -2.58 -20.71
C ALA A 199 -20.26 -4.09 -20.45
N GLU A 200 -19.36 -4.52 -19.54
CA GLU A 200 -19.25 -5.91 -19.10
C GLU A 200 -20.33 -6.33 -18.09
N GLY A 201 -21.11 -5.40 -17.56
CA GLY A 201 -22.07 -5.67 -16.48
C GLY A 201 -21.39 -5.99 -15.14
N LEU A 202 -20.14 -5.58 -14.95
CA LEU A 202 -19.33 -5.86 -13.74
C LEU A 202 -19.58 -4.84 -12.62
N GLU A 203 -19.97 -3.62 -12.96
CA GLU A 203 -20.27 -2.56 -11.98
C GLU A 203 -21.32 -3.01 -10.96
N ARG A 204 -22.30 -3.85 -11.38
CA ARG A 204 -23.33 -4.40 -10.51
C ARG A 204 -22.82 -5.29 -9.36
N LEU A 205 -21.60 -5.81 -9.48
CA LEU A 205 -20.95 -6.62 -8.45
C LEU A 205 -20.30 -5.76 -7.35
N LEU A 206 -20.11 -4.48 -7.61
CA LEU A 206 -19.44 -3.56 -6.70
C LEU A 206 -20.50 -2.86 -5.83
N PRO A 207 -20.38 -2.95 -4.50
CA PRO A 207 -21.27 -2.20 -3.60
C PRO A 207 -21.14 -0.69 -3.78
N PRO A 208 -22.10 0.10 -3.25
CA PRO A 208 -22.05 1.55 -3.31
C PRO A 208 -20.79 2.12 -2.70
N ILE A 209 -20.25 3.19 -3.31
CA ILE A 209 -19.11 3.92 -2.78
C ILE A 209 -19.56 4.72 -1.56
N VAL A 210 -18.81 4.60 -0.46
CA VAL A 210 -19.07 5.28 0.79
C VAL A 210 -17.89 6.21 1.11
N THR A 211 -18.21 7.44 1.48
CA THR A 211 -17.22 8.47 1.85
C THR A 211 -17.18 8.77 3.35
N SER A 212 -18.07 8.18 4.13
CA SER A 212 -18.07 8.34 5.58
C SER A 212 -16.93 7.55 6.22
N LYS A 213 -16.40 8.06 7.35
CA LYS A 213 -15.31 7.42 8.10
C LYS A 213 -15.68 6.03 8.62
N TRP A 214 -16.97 5.80 8.89
CA TRP A 214 -17.53 4.49 9.28
C TRP A 214 -18.86 4.24 8.57
N TYR A 215 -19.14 2.96 8.36
CA TYR A 215 -20.36 2.53 7.62
C TYR A 215 -21.01 1.31 8.27
N GLY A 216 -21.02 1.21 9.57
CA GLY A 216 -21.67 0.14 10.30
C GLY A 216 -21.25 0.12 11.75
N TYR A 217 -21.76 -0.87 12.46
CA TYR A 217 -21.49 -1.05 13.87
C TYR A 217 -21.26 -2.52 14.17
N THR A 218 -20.43 -2.80 15.16
CA THR A 218 -20.24 -4.15 15.69
C THR A 218 -20.52 -4.20 17.18
N ARG A 219 -20.88 -5.37 17.67
CA ARG A 219 -21.12 -5.58 19.11
C ARG A 219 -19.80 -5.57 19.87
N TYR A 220 -19.75 -4.78 20.93
CA TYR A 220 -18.64 -4.74 21.86
C TYR A 220 -19.19 -4.67 23.29
N GLN A 221 -18.93 -5.71 24.10
CA GLN A 221 -19.52 -5.86 25.44
C GLN A 221 -21.05 -5.73 25.38
N GLU A 222 -21.64 -4.82 26.13
CA GLU A 222 -23.11 -4.57 26.16
C GLU A 222 -23.56 -3.51 25.14
N GLY A 223 -22.63 -2.92 24.37
CA GLY A 223 -22.92 -1.82 23.45
C GLY A 223 -22.58 -2.13 22.00
N MET A 224 -22.70 -1.09 21.18
CA MET A 224 -22.33 -1.08 19.78
C MET A 224 -21.24 -0.03 19.56
N ILE A 225 -20.22 -0.36 18.79
CA ILE A 225 -19.16 0.58 18.40
C ILE A 225 -19.12 0.74 16.88
N PRO A 226 -18.72 1.93 16.35
CA PRO A 226 -18.60 2.15 14.92
C PRO A 226 -17.49 1.30 14.31
N VAL A 227 -17.77 0.83 13.11
CA VAL A 227 -16.85 0.10 12.26
C VAL A 227 -16.52 0.96 11.05
N GLY A 228 -15.22 1.18 10.79
CA GLY A 228 -14.73 1.91 9.63
C GLY A 228 -14.97 1.16 8.32
N THR A 229 -14.78 1.87 7.21
CA THR A 229 -15.00 1.30 5.86
C THR A 229 -13.88 0.38 5.39
N GLY A 230 -12.75 0.35 6.10
CA GLY A 230 -11.52 -0.28 5.62
C GLY A 230 -10.78 0.59 4.59
N LEU A 231 -9.46 0.59 4.60
CA LEU A 231 -8.62 1.42 3.74
C LEU A 231 -7.51 0.58 3.09
N HIS A 232 -7.11 0.95 1.87
CA HIS A 232 -5.91 0.43 1.26
C HIS A 232 -4.66 0.89 2.05
N ASP A 233 -3.73 -0.03 2.34
CA ASP A 233 -2.57 0.18 3.21
C ASP A 233 -1.68 1.36 2.79
N SER A 234 -1.29 1.43 1.51
CA SER A 234 -0.43 2.51 1.00
C SER A 234 -1.11 3.88 0.99
N SER A 235 -2.43 3.94 0.91
CA SER A 235 -3.18 5.19 1.07
C SER A 235 -3.37 5.54 2.54
N ALA A 236 -3.53 4.54 3.41
CA ALA A 236 -3.72 4.73 4.84
C ALA A 236 -2.51 5.35 5.52
N VAL A 237 -1.28 4.92 5.16
CA VAL A 237 -0.06 5.49 5.74
C VAL A 237 0.02 7.01 5.52
N LEU A 238 -0.45 7.51 4.37
CA LEU A 238 -0.48 8.96 4.08
C LEU A 238 -1.32 9.75 5.09
N LEU A 239 -2.38 9.16 5.61
CA LEU A 239 -3.28 9.82 6.57
C LEU A 239 -2.56 10.16 7.87
N ALA A 240 -1.62 9.32 8.31
CA ALA A 240 -0.80 9.59 9.50
C ALA A 240 0.08 10.84 9.34
N TYR A 241 0.53 11.14 8.14
CA TYR A 241 1.30 12.34 7.84
C TYR A 241 0.42 13.56 7.61
N LEU A 242 -0.69 13.40 6.88
CA LEU A 242 -1.66 14.48 6.63
C LEU A 242 -2.32 15.01 7.91
N SER A 243 -2.43 14.18 8.96
CA SER A 243 -2.93 14.62 10.26
C SER A 243 -1.92 15.45 11.07
N ARG A 244 -0.63 15.36 10.75
CA ARG A 244 0.47 15.99 11.51
C ARG A 244 1.06 17.21 10.83
N ASP A 245 1.02 17.24 9.50
CA ASP A 245 1.67 18.26 8.71
C ASP A 245 0.68 18.92 7.76
N THR A 246 0.48 20.22 7.95
CA THR A 246 -0.39 21.06 7.11
C THR A 246 0.34 21.64 5.91
N GLN A 247 1.69 21.59 5.92
CA GLN A 247 2.52 22.07 4.81
C GLN A 247 2.64 20.98 3.73
N PRO A 248 2.81 21.36 2.46
CA PRO A 248 3.03 20.39 1.39
C PRO A 248 4.25 19.51 1.66
N PHE A 249 4.05 18.20 1.50
CA PHE A 249 5.10 17.19 1.62
C PHE A 249 4.89 16.08 0.61
N MET A 250 5.91 15.24 0.47
CA MET A 250 5.82 13.96 -0.19
C MET A 250 6.23 12.85 0.78
N LEU A 251 5.75 11.65 0.53
CA LEU A 251 6.10 10.45 1.29
C LEU A 251 6.79 9.44 0.37
N LEU A 252 8.01 9.04 0.70
CA LEU A 252 8.69 7.90 0.11
C LEU A 252 8.54 6.70 1.06
N SER A 253 7.68 5.77 0.70
CA SER A 253 7.55 4.47 1.39
C SER A 253 8.55 3.49 0.80
N THR A 254 9.43 2.92 1.63
CA THR A 254 10.52 2.03 1.21
C THR A 254 10.34 0.61 1.76
N GLY A 255 10.32 -0.34 0.86
CA GLY A 255 10.29 -1.78 1.11
C GLY A 255 10.85 -2.48 -0.12
N THR A 256 10.20 -3.52 -0.61
CA THR A 256 10.50 -4.15 -1.90
C THR A 256 10.43 -3.12 -3.04
N TRP A 257 9.44 -2.23 -2.95
CA TRP A 257 9.29 -1.05 -3.81
C TRP A 257 9.69 0.22 -3.04
N GLY A 258 10.20 1.22 -3.76
CA GLY A 258 10.25 2.61 -3.33
C GLY A 258 9.07 3.34 -3.98
N ILE A 259 8.01 3.58 -3.22
CA ILE A 259 6.80 4.25 -3.71
C ILE A 259 6.78 5.67 -3.19
N THR A 260 6.88 6.63 -4.10
CA THR A 260 6.76 8.05 -3.74
C THR A 260 5.32 8.50 -3.94
N LEU A 261 4.72 9.08 -2.91
CA LEU A 261 3.34 9.55 -2.87
C LEU A 261 3.31 11.08 -2.73
N ASN A 262 2.61 11.74 -3.64
CA ASN A 262 2.36 13.19 -3.59
C ASN A 262 0.85 13.47 -3.47
N PRO A 263 0.34 13.72 -2.24
CA PRO A 263 -1.08 14.04 -2.03
C PRO A 263 -1.43 15.48 -2.42
N PHE A 264 -0.46 16.29 -2.85
CA PHE A 264 -0.64 17.69 -3.26
C PHE A 264 -0.48 17.89 -4.77
N ALA A 265 -0.39 16.79 -5.54
CA ALA A 265 -0.35 16.84 -6.99
C ALA A 265 -1.61 17.54 -7.56
N ARG A 266 -1.41 18.33 -8.63
CA ARG A 266 -2.45 19.18 -9.21
C ARG A 266 -2.97 18.65 -10.53
N HIS A 267 -2.18 17.81 -11.21
CA HIS A 267 -2.49 17.32 -12.55
C HIS A 267 -2.70 15.81 -12.54
N LEU A 268 -3.55 15.35 -13.43
CA LEU A 268 -3.64 13.93 -13.78
C LEU A 268 -2.35 13.50 -14.50
N LEU A 269 -2.23 12.19 -14.79
CA LEU A 269 -1.04 11.67 -15.45
C LEU A 269 -0.94 12.12 -16.90
N SER A 270 0.28 12.38 -17.34
CA SER A 270 0.63 12.42 -18.77
C SER A 270 1.00 11.01 -19.28
N PRO A 271 0.94 10.78 -20.61
CA PRO A 271 1.41 9.53 -21.20
C PRO A 271 2.88 9.21 -20.88
N GLU A 272 3.71 10.22 -20.76
CA GLU A 272 5.15 10.10 -20.44
C GLU A 272 5.35 9.67 -18.97
N GLU A 273 4.57 10.19 -18.05
CA GLU A 273 4.60 9.80 -16.64
C GLU A 273 4.13 8.35 -16.46
N LEU A 274 3.04 7.97 -17.13
CA LEU A 274 2.55 6.59 -17.12
C LEU A 274 3.60 5.58 -17.60
N LYS A 275 4.32 5.89 -18.69
CA LYS A 275 5.42 5.06 -19.23
C LYS A 275 6.59 4.93 -18.25
N GLN A 276 6.74 5.84 -17.30
CA GLN A 276 7.77 5.85 -16.28
C GLN A 276 7.27 5.33 -14.93
N ASP A 277 6.22 4.53 -14.95
CA ASP A 277 5.60 3.86 -13.78
C ASP A 277 5.03 4.84 -12.73
N CYS A 278 4.48 5.97 -13.23
CA CYS A 278 3.58 6.80 -12.43
C CYS A 278 2.16 6.30 -12.55
N LEU A 279 1.41 6.43 -11.47
CA LEU A 279 0.00 6.08 -11.37
C LEU A 279 -0.70 7.02 -10.39
N LEU A 280 -2.02 6.93 -10.31
CA LEU A 280 -2.76 7.64 -9.29
C LEU A 280 -3.32 6.64 -8.26
N TYR A 281 -3.19 7.02 -7.00
CA TYR A 281 -3.96 6.50 -5.88
C TYR A 281 -5.05 7.50 -5.49
N MET A 282 -5.85 7.17 -4.47
CA MET A 282 -6.83 8.09 -3.91
C MET A 282 -6.73 8.18 -2.39
N LEU A 283 -7.10 9.35 -1.89
CA LEU A 283 -7.49 9.51 -0.48
C LEU A 283 -8.95 9.05 -0.28
N PRO A 284 -9.40 8.82 0.96
CA PRO A 284 -10.78 8.47 1.26
C PRO A 284 -11.83 9.49 0.76
N SER A 285 -11.40 10.73 0.53
CA SER A 285 -12.23 11.78 -0.08
C SER A 285 -12.41 11.64 -1.60
N GLY A 286 -11.78 10.68 -2.25
CA GLY A 286 -11.71 10.57 -3.70
C GLY A 286 -10.69 11.51 -4.36
N ARG A 287 -9.93 12.28 -3.58
CA ARG A 287 -8.87 13.15 -4.12
C ARG A 287 -7.70 12.31 -4.62
N PRO A 288 -7.25 12.53 -5.88
CA PRO A 288 -6.09 11.81 -6.42
C PRO A 288 -4.81 12.07 -5.64
N VAL A 289 -3.96 11.06 -5.58
CA VAL A 289 -2.59 11.10 -5.05
C VAL A 289 -1.68 10.59 -6.14
N LYS A 290 -0.77 11.43 -6.64
CA LYS A 290 0.22 10.99 -7.63
C LYS A 290 1.25 10.09 -6.97
N ALA A 291 1.49 8.95 -7.57
CA ALA A 291 2.47 7.98 -7.12
C ALA A 291 3.47 7.66 -8.23
N SER A 292 4.72 7.47 -7.88
CA SER A 292 5.73 6.86 -8.75
C SER A 292 6.35 5.68 -8.04
N ARG A 293 6.66 4.62 -8.79
CA ARG A 293 7.21 3.38 -8.24
C ARG A 293 8.60 3.13 -8.83
N TYR A 294 9.46 2.60 -7.98
CA TYR A 294 10.75 2.05 -8.38
C TYR A 294 11.02 0.77 -7.58
N PHE A 295 11.52 -0.27 -8.22
CA PHE A 295 11.73 -1.58 -7.58
C PHE A 295 13.01 -1.58 -6.74
N LEU A 296 13.11 -0.58 -5.86
CA LEU A 296 14.30 -0.20 -5.10
C LEU A 296 14.85 -1.35 -4.26
N GLY A 297 14.02 -1.93 -3.37
CA GLY A 297 14.47 -2.95 -2.44
C GLY A 297 14.83 -4.25 -3.14
N HIS A 298 14.09 -4.64 -4.17
CA HIS A 298 14.41 -5.82 -4.96
C HIS A 298 15.81 -5.72 -5.59
N PHE A 299 16.08 -4.63 -6.30
CA PHE A 299 17.40 -4.42 -6.91
C PHE A 299 18.50 -4.30 -5.86
N HIS A 300 18.22 -3.63 -4.75
CA HIS A 300 19.15 -3.54 -3.62
C HIS A 300 19.50 -4.92 -3.06
N ASP A 301 18.51 -5.76 -2.80
CA ASP A 301 18.70 -7.07 -2.21
C ASP A 301 19.45 -8.02 -3.16
N GLU A 302 19.19 -7.94 -4.45
CA GLU A 302 19.95 -8.69 -5.47
C GLU A 302 21.44 -8.30 -5.45
N GLN A 303 21.74 -6.99 -5.46
CA GLN A 303 23.12 -6.52 -5.42
C GLN A 303 23.81 -6.88 -4.11
N LEU A 304 23.10 -6.73 -2.99
CA LEU A 304 23.63 -7.08 -1.68
C LEU A 304 24.00 -8.58 -1.57
N LYS A 305 23.18 -9.48 -2.10
CA LYS A 305 23.47 -10.91 -2.18
C LYS A 305 24.74 -11.18 -3.00
N ARG A 306 24.89 -10.52 -4.14
CA ARG A 306 26.05 -10.64 -5.02
C ARG A 306 27.35 -10.16 -4.35
N ILE A 307 27.30 -8.96 -3.72
CA ILE A 307 28.44 -8.39 -2.99
C ILE A 307 28.83 -9.30 -1.83
N SER A 308 27.84 -9.75 -1.05
CA SER A 308 28.06 -10.68 0.08
C SER A 308 28.72 -11.97 -0.34
N ALA A 309 28.30 -12.55 -1.47
CA ALA A 309 28.90 -13.77 -2.01
C ALA A 309 30.34 -13.54 -2.48
N HIS A 310 30.60 -12.44 -3.20
CA HIS A 310 31.92 -12.13 -3.76
C HIS A 310 32.98 -11.85 -2.67
N PHE A 311 32.62 -11.05 -1.65
CA PHE A 311 33.54 -10.68 -0.57
C PHE A 311 33.48 -11.63 0.65
N HIS A 312 32.70 -12.73 0.57
CA HIS A 312 32.52 -13.70 1.66
C HIS A 312 32.07 -13.07 2.99
N LEU A 313 31.19 -12.06 2.92
CA LEU A 313 30.65 -11.33 4.06
C LEU A 313 29.15 -11.57 4.24
N GLN A 314 28.68 -11.51 5.48
CA GLN A 314 27.25 -11.44 5.73
C GLN A 314 26.73 -10.02 5.40
N PRO A 315 25.52 -9.87 4.84
CA PRO A 315 24.95 -8.56 4.52
C PRO A 315 24.99 -7.58 5.69
N GLN A 316 24.72 -8.06 6.90
CA GLN A 316 24.70 -7.26 8.12
C GLN A 316 26.08 -6.72 8.53
N ALA A 317 27.17 -7.32 8.05
CA ALA A 317 28.54 -6.88 8.32
C ALA A 317 28.96 -5.69 7.43
N ILE A 318 28.26 -5.46 6.31
CA ILE A 318 28.56 -4.38 5.36
C ILE A 318 28.02 -3.06 5.89
N PHE A 319 26.77 -3.00 6.33
CA PHE A 319 26.08 -1.75 6.68
C PHE A 319 26.74 -0.87 7.71
N PRO A 320 27.27 -1.36 8.87
CA PRO A 320 27.90 -0.50 9.88
C PRO A 320 29.12 0.24 9.38
N ARG A 321 29.77 -0.26 8.33
CA ARG A 321 31.01 0.31 7.79
C ARG A 321 30.76 1.37 6.73
N ILE A 322 29.61 1.35 6.07
CA ILE A 322 29.34 2.20 4.90
C ILE A 322 29.27 3.68 5.28
N ALA A 323 28.61 4.04 6.37
CA ALA A 323 28.51 5.45 6.79
C ALA A 323 29.89 6.04 7.10
N SER A 324 30.73 5.29 7.83
CA SER A 324 32.12 5.68 8.12
C SER A 324 32.98 5.76 6.86
N TYR A 325 32.80 4.78 5.96
CA TYR A 325 33.51 4.79 4.67
C TYR A 325 33.13 6.00 3.82
N LEU A 326 31.85 6.32 3.71
CA LEU A 326 31.35 7.46 2.96
C LEU A 326 31.83 8.79 3.56
N ALA A 327 31.90 8.90 4.89
CA ALA A 327 32.43 10.09 5.57
C ALA A 327 33.94 10.34 5.28
N THR A 328 34.72 9.27 5.12
CA THR A 328 36.15 9.37 4.78
C THR A 328 36.42 9.44 3.27
N HIS A 329 35.45 9.11 2.44
CA HIS A 329 35.54 9.09 0.99
C HIS A 329 34.38 9.87 0.33
N PRO A 330 34.25 11.19 0.57
CA PRO A 330 33.11 11.99 0.11
C PRO A 330 32.99 12.08 -1.42
N GLN A 331 34.08 11.78 -2.15
CA GLN A 331 34.06 11.72 -3.63
C GLN A 331 33.01 10.75 -4.19
N TRP A 332 32.58 9.73 -3.42
CA TRP A 332 31.53 8.81 -3.84
C TRP A 332 30.18 9.49 -4.04
N MET A 333 29.91 10.58 -3.35
CA MET A 333 28.67 11.35 -3.54
C MET A 333 28.59 12.04 -4.89
N HIS A 334 29.77 12.36 -5.48
CA HIS A 334 29.90 13.10 -6.74
C HIS A 334 30.14 12.22 -7.96
N GLN A 335 30.34 10.92 -7.78
CA GLN A 335 30.60 10.02 -8.89
C GLN A 335 29.39 9.93 -9.85
N THR A 336 29.67 9.88 -11.14
CA THR A 336 28.69 9.53 -12.15
C THR A 336 28.59 8.01 -12.19
N PRO A 337 27.45 7.39 -11.90
CA PRO A 337 27.34 5.95 -12.00
C PRO A 337 27.51 5.55 -13.46
N GLU A 338 28.25 4.48 -13.71
CA GLU A 338 28.17 3.79 -14.99
C GLU A 338 26.75 3.23 -15.15
N ALA A 339 26.09 3.57 -16.25
CA ALA A 339 24.66 3.36 -16.47
C ALA A 339 24.20 1.88 -16.36
N ASP A 340 25.12 0.92 -16.48
CA ASP A 340 24.81 -0.49 -16.57
C ASP A 340 25.26 -1.34 -15.37
N PHE A 341 25.76 -0.72 -14.30
CA PHE A 341 26.31 -1.46 -13.16
C PHE A 341 25.29 -2.44 -12.53
N VAL A 342 24.02 -2.06 -12.48
CA VAL A 342 22.95 -2.89 -11.93
C VAL A 342 22.69 -4.16 -12.74
N ARG A 343 23.08 -4.18 -14.03
CA ARG A 343 22.76 -5.26 -14.97
C ARG A 343 23.93 -6.19 -15.30
N GLN A 344 25.20 -5.79 -15.02
CA GLN A 344 26.38 -6.57 -15.42
C GLN A 344 27.01 -7.32 -14.22
N PRO A 345 27.03 -8.68 -14.23
CA PRO A 345 27.58 -9.51 -13.14
C PRO A 345 29.10 -9.39 -12.92
N GLU A 346 29.86 -9.03 -13.95
CA GLU A 346 31.31 -9.26 -14.04
C GLU A 346 32.16 -8.14 -13.41
N THR A 347 31.54 -7.17 -12.72
CA THR A 347 32.20 -5.93 -12.34
C THR A 347 32.64 -5.83 -10.90
N LEU A 348 32.41 -6.88 -10.06
CA LEU A 348 32.78 -6.81 -8.64
C LEU A 348 34.28 -6.95 -8.38
N GLU A 349 35.01 -7.62 -9.28
CA GLU A 349 36.47 -7.82 -9.20
C GLU A 349 37.29 -6.52 -9.24
N ARG A 350 36.71 -5.43 -9.73
CA ARG A 350 37.36 -4.11 -9.80
C ARG A 350 37.36 -3.36 -8.48
N PHE A 351 36.62 -3.83 -7.48
CA PHE A 351 36.51 -3.15 -6.19
C PHE A 351 37.45 -3.80 -5.17
N GLU A 352 38.17 -2.97 -4.44
CA GLU A 352 39.13 -3.40 -3.41
C GLU A 352 38.42 -3.98 -2.16
N ASN A 353 37.18 -3.53 -1.90
CA ASN A 353 36.42 -3.94 -0.72
C ASN A 353 34.90 -3.87 -0.97
N ALA A 354 34.15 -4.47 -0.07
CA ALA A 354 32.69 -4.55 -0.14
C ALA A 354 32.02 -3.17 -0.02
N GLU A 355 32.64 -2.24 0.70
CA GLU A 355 32.14 -0.88 0.90
C GLU A 355 32.11 -0.09 -0.43
N GLN A 356 33.20 -0.18 -1.21
CA GLN A 356 33.25 0.42 -2.54
C GLN A 356 32.23 -0.20 -3.47
N ALA A 357 32.16 -1.54 -3.52
CA ALA A 357 31.19 -2.27 -4.34
C ALA A 357 29.75 -1.90 -3.98
N TYR A 358 29.46 -1.80 -2.68
CA TYR A 358 28.13 -1.45 -2.20
C TYR A 358 27.73 -0.01 -2.59
N LEU A 359 28.61 0.99 -2.39
CA LEU A 359 28.34 2.37 -2.78
C LEU A 359 28.17 2.54 -4.30
N ALA A 360 28.97 1.81 -5.09
CA ALA A 360 28.84 1.80 -6.53
C ALA A 360 27.48 1.21 -7.00
N CYS A 361 26.91 0.26 -6.25
CA CYS A 361 25.58 -0.25 -6.51
C CYS A 361 24.47 0.67 -5.96
N LEU A 362 24.67 1.25 -4.78
CA LEU A 362 23.65 2.05 -4.12
C LEU A 362 23.41 3.39 -4.84
N LEU A 363 24.45 4.05 -5.32
CA LEU A 363 24.33 5.36 -5.95
C LEU A 363 23.41 5.37 -7.20
N PRO A 364 23.50 4.42 -8.16
CA PRO A 364 22.52 4.31 -9.26
C PRO A 364 21.08 4.11 -8.77
N LEU A 365 20.88 3.28 -7.73
CA LEU A 365 19.55 3.02 -7.17
C LEU A 365 18.96 4.29 -6.56
N VAL A 366 19.76 5.04 -5.79
CA VAL A 366 19.30 6.33 -5.22
C VAL A 366 19.00 7.35 -6.31
N LYS A 367 19.81 7.43 -7.38
CA LYS A 367 19.54 8.33 -8.52
C LYS A 367 18.26 7.95 -9.26
N ALA A 368 17.99 6.66 -9.46
CA ALA A 368 16.74 6.20 -10.03
C ALA A 368 15.54 6.52 -9.11
N GLN A 369 15.70 6.34 -7.81
CA GLN A 369 14.68 6.75 -6.84
C GLN A 369 14.44 8.26 -6.83
N VAL A 370 15.48 9.08 -6.93
CA VAL A 370 15.35 10.54 -7.07
C VAL A 370 14.61 10.92 -8.35
N LYS A 371 14.85 10.21 -9.46
CA LYS A 371 14.07 10.39 -10.69
C LYS A 371 12.59 10.10 -10.44
N ALA A 372 12.25 9.01 -9.77
CA ALA A 372 10.88 8.67 -9.42
C ALA A 372 10.24 9.73 -8.49
N ILE A 373 10.99 10.25 -7.49
CA ILE A 373 10.53 11.34 -6.63
C ILE A 373 10.19 12.59 -7.46
N ARG A 374 11.04 12.96 -8.40
CA ARG A 374 10.81 14.14 -9.26
C ARG A 374 9.61 13.97 -10.18
N LEU A 375 9.34 12.76 -10.67
CA LEU A 375 8.13 12.45 -11.44
C LEU A 375 6.87 12.67 -10.58
N ALA A 376 6.83 12.12 -9.36
CA ALA A 376 5.70 12.32 -8.46
C ALA A 376 5.54 13.79 -8.04
N ALA A 377 6.64 14.55 -8.00
CA ALA A 377 6.64 16.00 -7.75
C ALA A 377 6.17 16.84 -8.96
N GLU A 378 5.73 16.23 -10.07
CA GLU A 378 5.31 16.93 -11.29
C GLU A 378 6.43 17.83 -11.87
N HIS A 379 7.68 17.39 -11.76
CA HIS A 379 8.87 18.15 -12.12
C HIS A 379 8.97 19.54 -11.43
N ALA A 380 8.30 19.69 -10.28
CA ALA A 380 8.40 20.92 -9.51
C ALA A 380 9.90 21.25 -9.22
N PRO A 381 10.31 22.51 -9.37
CA PRO A 381 11.70 22.89 -9.14
C PRO A 381 12.12 22.70 -7.69
N HIS A 382 11.17 22.73 -6.78
CA HIS A 382 11.39 22.59 -5.35
C HIS A 382 10.41 21.61 -4.71
N ILE A 383 10.96 20.65 -3.94
CA ILE A 383 10.21 19.71 -3.11
C ILE A 383 10.47 20.16 -1.66
N PRO A 384 9.50 20.77 -0.98
CA PRO A 384 9.77 21.41 0.32
C PRO A 384 10.13 20.38 1.39
N LYS A 385 9.43 19.23 1.41
CA LYS A 385 9.59 18.21 2.44
C LYS A 385 9.36 16.81 1.87
N LEU A 386 10.24 15.87 2.25
CA LEU A 386 10.13 14.46 1.91
C LEU A 386 10.25 13.63 3.20
N TYR A 387 9.18 12.96 3.56
CA TYR A 387 9.22 11.90 4.55
C TYR A 387 9.70 10.60 3.89
N VAL A 388 10.63 9.91 4.54
CA VAL A 388 11.09 8.58 4.14
C VAL A 388 10.63 7.60 5.19
N ASP A 389 9.87 6.58 4.80
CA ASP A 389 9.34 5.53 5.66
C ASP A 389 9.84 4.15 5.23
N GLY A 390 9.81 3.17 6.14
CA GLY A 390 10.20 1.79 5.87
C GLY A 390 11.68 1.48 6.08
N GLY A 391 12.13 0.37 5.51
CA GLY A 391 13.43 -0.24 5.83
C GLY A 391 14.65 0.62 5.52
N PHE A 392 14.60 1.41 4.46
CA PHE A 392 15.73 2.25 4.04
C PHE A 392 15.98 3.46 4.94
N THR A 393 15.08 3.80 5.85
CA THR A 393 15.35 4.83 6.87
C THR A 393 16.54 4.47 7.76
N ARG A 394 16.82 3.19 7.94
CA ARG A 394 17.96 2.66 8.71
C ARG A 394 19.24 2.54 7.90
N ASN A 395 19.18 2.75 6.59
CA ASN A 395 20.35 2.75 5.72
C ASN A 395 20.92 4.18 5.64
N GLU A 396 21.90 4.48 6.49
CA GLU A 396 22.50 5.82 6.59
C GLU A 396 23.09 6.31 5.27
N ALA A 397 23.74 5.44 4.50
CA ALA A 397 24.31 5.81 3.21
C ALA A 397 23.20 6.19 2.19
N PHE A 398 22.10 5.45 2.16
CA PHE A 398 20.92 5.81 1.36
C PHE A 398 20.42 7.21 1.74
N MET A 399 20.23 7.46 3.03
CA MET A 399 19.73 8.75 3.52
C MET A 399 20.70 9.90 3.23
N GLN A 400 22.01 9.69 3.34
CA GLN A 400 23.04 10.70 3.01
C GLN A 400 23.06 11.00 1.51
N LEU A 401 23.06 9.97 0.65
CA LEU A 401 23.02 10.15 -0.79
C LEU A 401 21.72 10.83 -1.25
N LEU A 402 20.59 10.48 -0.65
CA LEU A 402 19.32 11.13 -0.95
C LEU A 402 19.33 12.62 -0.62
N LYS A 403 19.86 13.00 0.57
CA LYS A 403 20.06 14.40 0.96
C LYS A 403 21.01 15.14 0.04
N HIS A 404 22.09 14.48 -0.39
CA HIS A 404 23.06 15.08 -1.31
C HIS A 404 22.44 15.36 -2.70
N LEU A 405 21.59 14.44 -3.21
CA LEU A 405 20.95 14.56 -4.52
C LEU A 405 19.70 15.46 -4.53
N LEU A 406 19.16 15.78 -3.35
CA LEU A 406 18.03 16.69 -3.14
C LEU A 406 18.38 17.74 -2.08
N PRO A 407 19.37 18.62 -2.34
CA PRO A 407 19.94 19.53 -1.32
C PRO A 407 18.92 20.55 -0.79
N ASP A 408 17.95 20.94 -1.61
CA ASP A 408 16.93 21.93 -1.24
C ASP A 408 15.68 21.30 -0.59
N THR A 409 15.70 19.98 -0.33
CA THR A 409 14.59 19.24 0.25
C THR A 409 14.85 18.90 1.71
N CYS A 410 13.92 19.26 2.60
CA CYS A 410 13.94 18.79 3.99
C CYS A 410 13.58 17.29 4.03
N ILE A 411 14.59 16.42 4.15
CA ILE A 411 14.40 14.96 4.18
C ILE A 411 14.39 14.46 5.62
N LEU A 412 13.27 13.85 6.02
CA LEU A 412 13.00 13.35 7.36
C LEU A 412 12.76 11.84 7.32
N GLY A 413 13.53 11.09 8.10
CA GLY A 413 13.19 9.69 8.38
C GLY A 413 11.89 9.60 9.18
N SER A 414 11.03 8.64 8.84
CA SER A 414 9.78 8.44 9.58
C SER A 414 10.05 8.04 11.03
N PRO A 415 9.43 8.71 11.99
CA PRO A 415 9.44 8.24 13.38
C PRO A 415 8.33 7.22 13.64
N LEU A 416 7.52 6.86 12.62
CA LEU A 416 6.33 6.04 12.80
C LEU A 416 6.67 4.56 12.73
N SER A 417 6.48 3.84 13.82
CA SER A 417 6.23 2.41 13.77
C SER A 417 4.76 2.22 13.39
N ASP A 418 4.46 1.27 12.50
CA ASP A 418 3.08 0.95 12.11
C ASP A 418 2.28 2.15 11.55
N GLY A 419 2.91 2.98 10.70
CA GLY A 419 2.33 4.20 10.13
C GLY A 419 1.00 3.97 9.42
N THR A 420 0.82 2.84 8.73
CA THR A 420 -0.44 2.42 8.10
C THR A 420 -1.56 2.32 9.13
N MET A 421 -1.36 1.54 10.20
CA MET A 421 -2.37 1.33 11.24
C MET A 421 -2.67 2.61 12.02
N LEU A 422 -1.64 3.42 12.25
CA LEU A 422 -1.79 4.75 12.87
C LEU A 422 -2.68 5.66 12.00
N GLY A 423 -2.45 5.70 10.69
CA GLY A 423 -3.28 6.47 9.75
C GLY A 423 -4.74 6.02 9.76
N VAL A 424 -4.99 4.70 9.80
CA VAL A 424 -6.32 4.12 9.93
C VAL A 424 -7.00 4.54 11.24
N ALA A 425 -6.27 4.49 12.38
CA ALA A 425 -6.80 4.90 13.69
C ALA A 425 -7.13 6.39 13.71
N GLN A 426 -6.23 7.25 13.23
CA GLN A 426 -6.43 8.70 13.18
C GLN A 426 -7.56 9.09 12.23
N TYR A 427 -7.75 8.36 11.13
CA TYR A 427 -8.85 8.61 10.20
C TYR A 427 -10.24 8.47 10.86
N MET A 428 -10.40 7.58 11.84
CA MET A 428 -11.67 7.43 12.58
C MET A 428 -12.04 8.68 13.36
N ASP A 429 -11.05 9.46 13.85
CA ASP A 429 -11.25 10.75 14.55
C ASP A 429 -12.15 10.67 15.79
N ILE A 430 -12.24 9.49 16.39
CA ILE A 430 -13.16 9.18 17.50
C ILE A 430 -12.83 10.00 18.75
N PHE A 431 -11.54 10.19 19.04
CA PHE A 431 -11.13 10.90 20.26
C PHE A 431 -11.50 12.38 20.20
N ASN A 432 -11.44 13.03 19.04
CA ASN A 432 -11.86 14.42 18.86
C ASN A 432 -13.39 14.55 19.00
N HIS A 433 -14.16 13.67 18.39
CA HIS A 433 -15.63 13.65 18.53
C HIS A 433 -16.09 13.50 19.98
N LEU A 434 -15.39 12.69 20.79
CA LEU A 434 -15.72 12.54 22.20
C LEU A 434 -15.41 13.82 23.02
N GLN A 435 -14.37 14.56 22.66
CA GLN A 435 -14.03 15.84 23.31
C GLN A 435 -15.05 16.92 22.94
N GLU A 436 -15.43 17.04 21.66
CA GLU A 436 -16.44 18.00 21.20
C GLU A 436 -17.81 17.76 21.86
N ASN A 437 -18.25 16.51 21.98
CA ASN A 437 -19.51 16.16 22.64
C ASN A 437 -19.49 16.43 24.16
N ARG A 438 -18.34 16.34 24.81
CA ARG A 438 -18.20 16.71 26.24
C ARG A 438 -18.24 18.23 26.43
N THR A 439 -17.71 19.03 25.51
CA THR A 439 -17.74 20.49 25.57
C THR A 439 -19.10 21.06 25.16
N ALA A 440 -19.88 20.36 24.33
CA ALA A 440 -21.24 20.77 23.93
C ALA A 440 -22.32 20.48 25.00
N THR A 441 -21.99 19.70 26.02
CA THR A 441 -22.90 19.28 27.08
C THR A 441 -22.67 20.07 28.40
N VAL A 442 -21.77 21.02 28.41
CA VAL A 442 -21.48 21.98 29.50
C VAL A 442 -21.94 23.37 29.06
#